data_dc25b46bbf22af5b751e157b059661bd
#
_entry.id   dc25b46bbf22af5b751e157b059661bd
#
_cell.length_a   1.000
_cell.length_b   1.000
_cell.length_c   1.000
_cell.angle_alpha   90.00
_cell.angle_beta   90.00
_cell.angle_gamma   90.00
#
_symmetry.space_group_name_H-M   'P 1'
#
loop_
_entity.id
_entity.type
_entity.pdbx_description
1 polymer ?
#
loop_
_entity_poly.entity_id
_entity_poly.type
_entity_poly.pdbx_seq_one_letter_code
_entity_poly.pdbx_strand_id
1 'polypeptide(L)'
;MNQQALAWVNNYNTDNSRSGALTSLNSLEKYLGESNKTIPEWIEDMRSSEDNKYLQLNLFCKSLDLMPASIKKYYAFIRSYLRVVHGIKTDVEDQKQYIKFKPVLKIEREPLTKEIIKELCMNSSQVFRTFLLIQESSGMRASENINLRKEDYDFTSDPVSVVIPAAFTKRKTERLTFISKEAKSNLEKCKQEYFQPKTLNSIEWYFWKLRKNLGYIEKYENSINYKINIHSFRAFTRTQAGKINQDFAEALLGHEGYLRQYVRLDKQEKIDYYKKLEPKLRIF
;
A
#
# COMPACT_ATOMS: atom_id res chain seq x y z
N MET A 1 3.04 0.86 28.74
CA MET A 1 4.22 1.06 27.86
C MET A 1 5.19 2.02 28.52
N ASN A 2 6.48 1.68 28.65
CA ASN A 2 7.49 2.52 29.29
C ASN A 2 8.05 3.60 28.32
N GLN A 3 8.83 4.57 28.87
CA GLN A 3 9.38 5.69 28.11
C GLN A 3 10.33 5.24 26.96
N GLN A 4 11.10 4.18 27.16
CA GLN A 4 12.01 3.65 26.14
C GLN A 4 11.25 3.02 24.96
N ALA A 5 10.17 2.31 25.21
CA ALA A 5 9.30 1.76 24.18
C ALA A 5 8.64 2.88 23.35
N LEU A 6 8.18 3.95 24.00
CA LEU A 6 7.65 5.13 23.31
C LEU A 6 8.71 5.81 22.42
N ALA A 7 9.92 5.99 22.93
CA ALA A 7 11.03 6.55 22.16
C ALA A 7 11.35 5.68 20.93
N TRP A 8 11.36 4.35 21.09
CA TRP A 8 11.57 3.43 19.98
C TRP A 8 10.45 3.51 18.94
N VAL A 9 9.18 3.60 19.33
CA VAL A 9 8.04 3.81 18.40
C VAL A 9 8.21 5.12 17.64
N ASN A 10 8.58 6.20 18.32
CA ASN A 10 8.72 7.53 17.71
C ASN A 10 9.91 7.64 16.76
N ASN A 11 10.90 6.76 16.81
CA ASN A 11 12.01 6.72 15.87
C ASN A 11 11.61 6.27 14.45
N TYR A 12 10.40 5.73 14.25
CA TYR A 12 9.94 5.40 12.90
C TYR A 12 9.51 6.66 12.12
N ASN A 13 9.96 6.77 10.87
CA ASN A 13 9.76 7.97 10.05
C ASN A 13 8.33 8.13 9.49
N THR A 14 7.48 7.10 9.55
CA THR A 14 6.14 7.15 9.01
C THR A 14 5.09 6.74 10.03
N ASP A 15 3.92 7.37 9.99
CA ASP A 15 2.80 7.07 10.89
C ASP A 15 2.35 5.61 10.78
N ASN A 16 2.37 5.04 9.57
CA ASN A 16 2.06 3.62 9.38
C ASN A 16 3.06 2.69 10.07
N SER A 17 4.35 3.05 10.09
CA SER A 17 5.37 2.26 10.79
C SER A 17 5.25 2.45 12.30
N ARG A 18 4.99 3.67 12.78
CA ARG A 18 4.71 3.95 14.21
C ARG A 18 3.50 3.16 14.69
N SER A 19 2.38 3.24 13.96
CA SER A 19 1.16 2.49 14.27
C SER A 19 1.42 0.97 14.27
N GLY A 20 2.18 0.47 13.29
CA GLY A 20 2.55 -0.95 13.22
C GLY A 20 3.40 -1.40 14.41
N ALA A 21 4.38 -0.58 14.81
CA ALA A 21 5.23 -0.84 15.98
C ALA A 21 4.41 -0.84 17.27
N LEU A 22 3.55 0.16 17.45
CA LEU A 22 2.66 0.26 18.61
C LEU A 22 1.69 -0.93 18.70
N THR A 23 1.03 -1.28 17.59
CA THR A 23 0.10 -2.42 17.55
C THR A 23 0.82 -3.74 17.87
N SER A 24 2.08 -3.88 17.42
CA SER A 24 2.87 -5.08 17.73
C SER A 24 3.23 -5.17 19.22
N LEU A 25 3.56 -4.05 19.87
CA LEU A 25 3.79 -4.00 21.31
C LEU A 25 2.52 -4.29 22.12
N ASN A 26 1.40 -3.70 21.76
CA ASN A 26 0.12 -3.97 22.42
C ASN A 26 -0.28 -5.46 22.30
N SER A 27 0.02 -6.09 21.15
CA SER A 27 -0.20 -7.52 20.97
C SER A 27 0.73 -8.37 21.83
N LEU A 28 1.97 -7.92 22.05
CA LEU A 28 2.90 -8.58 22.99
C LEU A 28 2.43 -8.42 24.43
N GLU A 29 2.05 -7.22 24.86
CA GLU A 29 1.50 -6.98 26.20
C GLU A 29 0.26 -7.83 26.46
N LYS A 30 -0.64 -7.96 25.49
CA LYS A 30 -1.82 -8.83 25.59
C LYS A 30 -1.41 -10.31 25.77
N TYR A 31 -0.51 -10.81 24.92
CA TYR A 31 -0.02 -12.19 24.99
C TYR A 31 0.61 -12.50 26.36
N LEU A 32 1.43 -11.60 26.88
CA LEU A 32 2.07 -11.77 28.18
C LEU A 32 1.05 -11.70 29.34
N GLY A 33 0.06 -10.81 29.24
CA GLY A 33 -1.02 -10.69 30.20
C GLY A 33 -1.86 -11.96 30.34
N GLU A 34 -2.06 -12.73 29.26
CA GLU A 34 -2.73 -14.03 29.28
C GLU A 34 -1.97 -15.07 30.10
N SER A 35 -0.65 -14.89 30.27
CA SER A 35 0.24 -15.76 31.09
C SER A 35 0.63 -15.11 32.42
N ASN A 36 -0.02 -14.03 32.84
CA ASN A 36 0.33 -13.21 34.00
C ASN A 36 1.79 -12.76 34.04
N LYS A 37 2.41 -12.55 32.87
CA LYS A 37 3.81 -12.10 32.75
C LYS A 37 3.86 -10.63 32.32
N THR A 38 4.90 -9.95 32.73
CA THR A 38 5.27 -8.61 32.31
C THR A 38 6.37 -8.65 31.23
N ILE A 39 6.54 -7.55 30.46
CA ILE A 39 7.66 -7.44 29.52
C ILE A 39 9.02 -7.61 30.20
N PRO A 40 9.33 -7.01 31.38
CA PRO A 40 10.60 -7.23 32.05
C PRO A 40 10.86 -8.70 32.35
N GLU A 41 9.90 -9.44 32.93
CA GLU A 41 10.03 -10.86 33.21
C GLU A 41 10.28 -11.68 31.94
N TRP A 42 9.57 -11.38 30.88
CA TRP A 42 9.78 -12.02 29.59
C TRP A 42 11.17 -11.75 28.98
N ILE A 43 11.72 -10.56 29.21
CA ILE A 43 13.09 -10.21 28.80
C ILE A 43 14.12 -11.02 29.61
N GLU A 44 13.92 -11.19 30.91
CA GLU A 44 14.79 -12.04 31.75
C GLU A 44 14.75 -13.51 31.33
N ASP A 45 13.56 -14.02 31.00
CA ASP A 45 13.43 -15.38 30.44
C ASP A 45 14.27 -15.53 29.16
N MET A 46 14.25 -14.52 28.29
CA MET A 46 15.03 -14.54 27.03
C MET A 46 16.54 -14.50 27.25
N ARG A 47 17.00 -13.94 28.37
CA ARG A 47 18.41 -13.87 28.72
C ARG A 47 18.93 -15.13 29.40
N SER A 48 18.04 -15.99 29.89
CA SER A 48 18.41 -17.18 30.64
C SER A 48 19.20 -18.21 29.82
N SER A 49 18.97 -18.29 28.51
CA SER A 49 19.76 -19.09 27.57
C SER A 49 19.65 -18.56 26.13
N GLU A 50 20.62 -18.88 25.27
CA GLU A 50 20.61 -18.50 23.87
C GLU A 50 19.36 -19.01 23.11
N ASP A 51 18.96 -20.26 23.38
CA ASP A 51 17.79 -20.86 22.69
C ASP A 51 16.47 -20.31 23.20
N ASN A 52 16.43 -19.83 24.44
CA ASN A 52 15.19 -19.38 25.05
C ASN A 52 14.60 -18.14 24.37
N LYS A 53 15.43 -17.23 23.86
CA LYS A 53 14.96 -16.06 23.11
C LYS A 53 14.17 -16.43 21.84
N TYR A 54 14.60 -17.48 21.13
CA TYR A 54 13.90 -17.96 19.94
C TYR A 54 12.62 -18.72 20.29
N LEU A 55 12.66 -19.51 21.36
CA LEU A 55 11.47 -20.18 21.88
C LEU A 55 10.38 -19.17 22.25
N GLN A 56 10.72 -18.15 23.02
CA GLN A 56 9.78 -17.10 23.44
C GLN A 56 9.20 -16.35 22.24
N LEU A 57 10.02 -15.97 21.26
CA LEU A 57 9.57 -15.33 20.02
C LEU A 57 8.64 -16.23 19.20
N ASN A 58 8.95 -17.53 19.12
CA ASN A 58 8.12 -18.49 18.38
C ASN A 58 6.76 -18.70 19.07
N LEU A 59 6.73 -18.77 20.38
CA LEU A 59 5.49 -18.88 21.17
C LEU A 59 4.61 -17.63 20.96
N PHE A 60 5.19 -16.45 21.04
CA PHE A 60 4.48 -15.21 20.70
C PHE A 60 3.92 -15.23 19.26
N CYS A 61 4.73 -15.59 18.26
CA CYS A 61 4.27 -15.66 16.88
C CYS A 61 3.13 -16.67 16.69
N LYS A 62 3.15 -17.79 17.41
CA LYS A 62 2.10 -18.82 17.35
C LYS A 62 0.82 -18.43 18.05
N SER A 63 0.87 -17.56 19.06
CA SER A 63 -0.32 -17.05 19.76
C SER A 63 -1.14 -16.07 18.93
N LEU A 64 -0.53 -15.47 17.88
CA LEU A 64 -1.20 -14.47 17.05
C LEU A 64 -2.19 -15.12 16.07
N ASP A 65 -3.47 -14.84 16.24
CA ASP A 65 -4.51 -15.18 15.27
C ASP A 65 -4.57 -14.14 14.14
N LEU A 66 -3.53 -14.13 13.32
CA LEU A 66 -3.33 -13.19 12.24
C LEU A 66 -2.87 -13.89 10.94
N MET A 67 -3.03 -13.21 9.82
CA MET A 67 -2.48 -13.66 8.55
C MET A 67 -0.94 -13.79 8.62
N PRO A 68 -0.34 -14.80 7.98
CA PRO A 68 1.11 -15.07 8.08
C PRO A 68 2.00 -13.86 7.74
N ALA A 69 1.58 -13.01 6.78
CA ALA A 69 2.31 -11.79 6.45
C ALA A 69 2.28 -10.76 7.59
N SER A 70 1.17 -10.67 8.33
CA SER A 70 1.04 -9.80 9.50
C SER A 70 1.88 -10.30 10.65
N ILE A 71 1.89 -11.62 10.91
CA ILE A 71 2.75 -12.24 11.94
C ILE A 71 4.22 -11.93 11.66
N LYS A 72 4.69 -12.08 10.41
CA LYS A 72 6.07 -11.73 10.03
C LYS A 72 6.37 -10.25 10.28
N LYS A 73 5.42 -9.37 10.03
CA LYS A 73 5.57 -7.93 10.30
C LYS A 73 5.67 -7.65 11.80
N TYR A 74 4.82 -8.25 12.61
CA TYR A 74 4.85 -8.10 14.08
C TYR A 74 6.15 -8.64 14.66
N TYR A 75 6.56 -9.82 14.22
CA TYR A 75 7.84 -10.38 14.57
C TYR A 75 9.02 -9.43 14.28
N ALA A 76 9.03 -8.82 13.07
CA ALA A 76 10.08 -7.87 12.71
C ALA A 76 10.11 -6.64 13.62
N PHE A 77 8.95 -6.11 14.02
CA PHE A 77 8.87 -5.01 14.98
C PHE A 77 9.35 -5.43 16.37
N ILE A 78 8.88 -6.56 16.89
CA ILE A 78 9.30 -7.05 18.23
C ILE A 78 10.79 -7.35 18.25
N ARG A 79 11.33 -7.96 17.19
CA ARG A 79 12.79 -8.17 17.06
C ARG A 79 13.57 -6.85 17.08
N SER A 80 13.06 -5.82 16.40
CA SER A 80 13.67 -4.49 16.43
C SER A 80 13.61 -3.88 17.83
N TYR A 81 12.48 -4.00 18.52
CA TYR A 81 12.29 -3.56 19.89
C TYR A 81 13.29 -4.21 20.84
N LEU A 82 13.40 -5.55 20.80
CA LEU A 82 14.33 -6.32 21.59
C LEU A 82 15.79 -5.88 21.39
N ARG A 83 16.16 -5.65 20.11
CA ARG A 83 17.51 -5.22 19.76
C ARG A 83 17.83 -3.82 20.24
N VAL A 84 16.92 -2.87 19.99
CA VAL A 84 17.18 -1.44 20.23
C VAL A 84 17.01 -1.06 21.68
N VAL A 85 15.99 -1.60 22.36
CA VAL A 85 15.64 -1.22 23.73
C VAL A 85 16.33 -2.11 24.77
N HIS A 86 16.48 -3.41 24.47
CA HIS A 86 16.97 -4.39 25.45
C HIS A 86 18.33 -5.01 25.09
N GLY A 87 18.92 -4.65 23.93
CA GLY A 87 20.20 -5.17 23.49
C GLY A 87 20.19 -6.64 23.06
N ILE A 88 19.02 -7.27 23.01
CA ILE A 88 18.86 -8.70 22.65
C ILE A 88 18.97 -8.83 21.13
N LYS A 89 20.04 -9.43 20.66
CA LYS A 89 20.28 -9.71 19.24
C LYS A 89 19.81 -11.13 18.91
N THR A 90 19.31 -11.28 17.68
CA THR A 90 18.95 -12.58 17.11
C THR A 90 19.73 -12.81 15.82
N ASP A 91 20.27 -13.99 15.65
CA ASP A 91 20.92 -14.40 14.41
C ASP A 91 19.90 -14.80 13.36
N VAL A 92 20.24 -14.65 12.06
CA VAL A 92 19.34 -14.92 10.94
C VAL A 92 19.19 -16.43 10.68
N GLU A 93 20.27 -17.19 10.83
CA GLU A 93 20.25 -18.63 10.61
C GLU A 93 19.46 -19.35 11.70
N ASP A 94 19.72 -18.98 12.97
CA ASP A 94 18.94 -19.47 14.10
C ASP A 94 17.46 -19.14 13.99
N GLN A 95 17.12 -17.92 13.55
CA GLN A 95 15.73 -17.56 13.29
C GLN A 95 15.05 -18.52 12.32
N LYS A 96 15.71 -18.90 11.24
CA LYS A 96 15.18 -19.85 10.25
C LYS A 96 15.00 -21.24 10.85
N GLN A 97 15.86 -21.63 11.77
CA GLN A 97 15.81 -22.92 12.45
C GLN A 97 14.68 -22.97 13.46
N TYR A 98 14.58 -21.98 14.36
CA TYR A 98 13.69 -22.01 15.51
C TYR A 98 12.30 -21.42 15.26
N ILE A 99 12.17 -20.44 14.34
CA ILE A 99 10.91 -19.74 14.10
C ILE A 99 10.31 -20.14 12.75
N LYS A 100 9.26 -20.94 12.80
CA LYS A 100 8.57 -21.42 11.60
C LYS A 100 7.30 -20.62 11.33
N PHE A 101 7.35 -19.76 10.32
CA PHE A 101 6.17 -19.07 9.84
C PHE A 101 5.38 -19.93 8.87
N LYS A 102 4.05 -19.87 8.96
CA LYS A 102 3.21 -20.45 7.92
C LYS A 102 3.53 -19.78 6.56
N PRO A 103 3.49 -20.51 5.45
CA PRO A 103 3.70 -19.93 4.14
C PRO A 103 2.65 -18.85 3.85
N VAL A 104 3.06 -17.78 3.21
CA VAL A 104 2.12 -16.79 2.66
C VAL A 104 1.62 -17.35 1.33
N LEU A 105 0.35 -17.71 1.27
CA LEU A 105 -0.26 -18.18 0.04
C LEU A 105 -0.27 -17.06 -1.00
N LYS A 106 0.24 -17.34 -2.17
CA LYS A 106 0.12 -16.45 -3.32
C LYS A 106 -1.24 -16.70 -3.97
N ILE A 107 -2.09 -15.70 -3.92
CA ILE A 107 -3.43 -15.76 -4.52
C ILE A 107 -3.33 -15.10 -5.90
N GLU A 108 -3.79 -15.81 -6.93
CA GLU A 108 -4.00 -15.20 -8.23
C GLU A 108 -5.15 -14.20 -8.12
N ARG A 109 -4.87 -12.96 -8.56
CA ARG A 109 -5.86 -11.87 -8.44
C ARG A 109 -6.60 -11.71 -9.74
N GLU A 110 -7.92 -11.71 -9.66
CA GLU A 110 -8.80 -11.41 -10.78
C GLU A 110 -8.53 -9.99 -11.29
N PRO A 111 -8.41 -9.80 -12.62
CA PRO A 111 -8.22 -8.47 -13.19
C PRO A 111 -9.51 -7.65 -13.05
N LEU A 112 -9.37 -6.38 -12.71
CA LEU A 112 -10.46 -5.43 -12.81
C LEU A 112 -10.82 -5.22 -14.30
N THR A 113 -12.12 -5.24 -14.64
CA THR A 113 -12.60 -5.05 -16.02
C THR A 113 -13.14 -3.64 -16.24
N LYS A 114 -13.27 -3.23 -17.51
CA LYS A 114 -13.84 -1.94 -17.88
C LYS A 114 -15.31 -1.82 -17.46
N GLU A 115 -16.05 -2.90 -17.56
CA GLU A 115 -17.48 -2.99 -17.19
C GLU A 115 -17.65 -2.67 -15.70
N ILE A 116 -16.82 -3.28 -14.86
CA ILE A 116 -16.83 -3.03 -13.40
C ILE A 116 -16.42 -1.59 -13.10
N ILE A 117 -15.38 -1.06 -13.77
CA ILE A 117 -14.97 0.34 -13.59
C ILE A 117 -16.11 1.28 -13.99
N LYS A 118 -16.75 1.03 -15.12
CA LYS A 118 -17.90 1.80 -15.61
C LYS A 118 -19.03 1.82 -14.60
N GLU A 119 -19.43 0.66 -14.09
CA GLU A 119 -20.49 0.53 -13.10
C GLU A 119 -20.15 1.29 -11.81
N LEU A 120 -18.93 1.15 -11.30
CA LEU A 120 -18.46 1.90 -10.14
C LEU A 120 -18.51 3.41 -10.39
N CYS A 121 -18.08 3.88 -11.57
CA CYS A 121 -18.12 5.28 -11.95
C CYS A 121 -19.56 5.82 -12.09
N MET A 122 -20.47 5.06 -12.69
CA MET A 122 -21.87 5.46 -12.89
C MET A 122 -22.63 5.61 -11.56
N ASN A 123 -22.29 4.80 -10.57
CA ASN A 123 -22.92 4.81 -9.25
C ASN A 123 -22.19 5.68 -8.21
N SER A 124 -21.25 6.50 -8.67
CA SER A 124 -20.47 7.40 -7.83
C SER A 124 -20.93 8.86 -7.95
N SER A 125 -20.69 9.65 -6.89
CA SER A 125 -20.77 11.11 -7.00
C SER A 125 -19.76 11.64 -8.02
N GLN A 126 -19.99 12.83 -8.57
CA GLN A 126 -19.08 13.46 -9.55
C GLN A 126 -17.62 13.49 -9.05
N VAL A 127 -17.41 13.87 -7.81
CA VAL A 127 -16.08 13.95 -7.19
C VAL A 127 -15.42 12.57 -7.11
N PHE A 128 -16.17 11.55 -6.67
CA PHE A 128 -15.63 10.21 -6.52
C PHE A 128 -15.40 9.51 -7.87
N ARG A 129 -16.28 9.77 -8.85
CA ARG A 129 -16.09 9.35 -10.26
C ARG A 129 -14.81 9.92 -10.83
N THR A 130 -14.56 11.21 -10.62
CA THR A 130 -13.31 11.87 -11.05
C THR A 130 -12.09 11.19 -10.43
N PHE A 131 -12.15 10.90 -9.12
CA PHE A 131 -11.08 10.15 -8.45
C PHE A 131 -10.83 8.78 -9.08
N LEU A 132 -11.90 8.01 -9.35
CA LEU A 132 -11.77 6.67 -9.94
C LEU A 132 -11.18 6.72 -11.35
N LEU A 133 -11.61 7.67 -12.19
CA LEU A 133 -11.09 7.84 -13.55
C LEU A 133 -9.64 8.32 -13.57
N ILE A 134 -9.24 9.19 -12.65
CA ILE A 134 -7.83 9.56 -12.49
C ILE A 134 -7.02 8.35 -12.02
N GLN A 135 -7.54 7.59 -11.05
CA GLN A 135 -6.88 6.41 -10.51
C GLN A 135 -6.64 5.35 -11.58
N GLU A 136 -7.64 5.13 -12.43
CA GLU A 136 -7.62 4.18 -13.52
C GLU A 136 -6.67 4.62 -14.64
N SER A 137 -6.70 5.90 -15.04
CA SER A 137 -5.94 6.37 -16.19
C SER A 137 -4.47 6.66 -15.88
N SER A 138 -4.15 7.09 -14.67
CA SER A 138 -2.79 7.46 -14.27
C SER A 138 -1.98 6.35 -13.62
N GLY A 139 -2.65 5.34 -13.07
CA GLY A 139 -2.03 4.32 -12.24
C GLY A 139 -1.39 4.84 -10.94
N MET A 140 -1.75 6.04 -10.48
CA MET A 140 -1.28 6.60 -9.20
C MET A 140 -1.64 5.71 -8.02
N ARG A 141 -0.93 5.86 -6.89
CA ARG A 141 -1.44 5.35 -5.61
C ARG A 141 -2.56 6.26 -5.11
N ALA A 142 -3.53 5.70 -4.39
CA ALA A 142 -4.62 6.50 -3.83
C ALA A 142 -4.10 7.68 -2.97
N SER A 143 -3.03 7.45 -2.19
CA SER A 143 -2.37 8.50 -1.40
C SER A 143 -1.73 9.60 -2.24
N GLU A 144 -1.26 9.30 -3.45
CA GLU A 144 -0.71 10.29 -4.36
C GLU A 144 -1.85 11.12 -4.96
N ASN A 145 -2.90 10.47 -5.46
CA ASN A 145 -4.05 11.11 -6.09
C ASN A 145 -4.76 12.11 -5.15
N ILE A 146 -5.01 11.74 -3.89
CA ILE A 146 -5.72 12.64 -2.94
C ILE A 146 -4.90 13.85 -2.49
N ASN A 147 -3.58 13.82 -2.66
CA ASN A 147 -2.70 14.94 -2.31
C ASN A 147 -2.48 15.91 -3.47
N LEU A 148 -2.88 15.55 -4.70
CA LEU A 148 -2.78 16.40 -5.86
C LEU A 148 -3.98 17.35 -5.92
N ARG A 149 -3.73 18.56 -6.40
CA ARG A 149 -4.72 19.59 -6.65
C ARG A 149 -4.91 19.75 -8.16
N LYS A 150 -5.97 20.47 -8.55
CA LYS A 150 -6.26 20.72 -9.98
C LYS A 150 -5.12 21.45 -10.68
N GLU A 151 -4.45 22.35 -9.98
CA GLU A 151 -3.28 23.09 -10.47
C GLU A 151 -2.03 22.25 -10.72
N ASP A 152 -1.95 21.05 -10.15
CA ASP A 152 -0.83 20.11 -10.38
C ASP A 152 -0.91 19.40 -11.74
N TYR A 153 -2.02 19.59 -12.47
CA TYR A 153 -2.27 18.99 -13.77
C TYR A 153 -1.99 20.01 -14.88
N ASP A 154 -1.09 19.68 -15.80
CA ASP A 154 -0.81 20.48 -16.99
C ASP A 154 -1.87 20.22 -18.08
N PHE A 155 -2.94 21.02 -18.07
CA PHE A 155 -4.02 20.94 -19.05
C PHE A 155 -3.64 21.41 -20.45
N THR A 156 -2.46 22.02 -20.61
CA THR A 156 -1.96 22.48 -21.92
C THR A 156 -1.30 21.35 -22.70
N SER A 157 -0.89 20.27 -22.02
CA SER A 157 -0.32 19.10 -22.66
C SER A 157 -1.39 18.10 -23.13
N ASP A 158 -1.11 17.37 -24.22
CA ASP A 158 -1.94 16.27 -24.73
C ASP A 158 -1.08 15.00 -24.88
N PRO A 159 -1.30 13.98 -24.05
CA PRO A 159 -2.24 13.87 -22.92
C PRO A 159 -1.93 14.82 -21.76
N VAL A 160 -2.95 15.14 -20.94
CA VAL A 160 -2.75 15.93 -19.72
C VAL A 160 -1.73 15.25 -18.84
N SER A 161 -0.66 15.96 -18.53
CA SER A 161 0.44 15.46 -17.72
C SER A 161 0.35 15.94 -16.27
N VAL A 162 0.90 15.17 -15.36
CA VAL A 162 1.03 15.54 -13.96
C VAL A 162 2.34 15.02 -13.40
N VAL A 163 3.08 15.91 -12.76
CA VAL A 163 4.29 15.56 -12.03
C VAL A 163 3.91 15.26 -10.59
N ILE A 164 4.08 14.01 -10.16
CA ILE A 164 3.85 13.64 -8.77
C ILE A 164 5.08 13.99 -7.95
N PRO A 165 4.99 14.96 -7.01
CA PRO A 165 6.12 15.38 -6.21
C PRO A 165 6.72 14.23 -5.40
N ALA A 166 8.04 14.25 -5.21
CA ALA A 166 8.76 13.26 -4.41
C ALA A 166 8.19 13.13 -2.98
N ALA A 167 7.68 14.23 -2.40
CA ALA A 167 7.08 14.25 -1.08
C ALA A 167 5.87 13.32 -0.96
N PHE A 168 5.08 13.14 -2.02
CA PHE A 168 3.88 12.31 -2.02
C PHE A 168 4.16 10.85 -2.36
N THR A 169 5.35 10.54 -2.88
CA THR A 169 5.71 9.19 -3.28
C THR A 169 6.32 8.39 -2.12
N LYS A 170 6.03 7.10 -2.05
CA LYS A 170 6.60 6.20 -1.02
C LYS A 170 8.14 6.14 -1.07
N ARG A 171 8.71 6.29 -2.27
CA ARG A 171 10.17 6.18 -2.49
C ARG A 171 10.89 7.52 -2.54
N LYS A 172 10.19 8.62 -2.29
CA LYS A 172 10.75 9.97 -2.35
C LYS A 172 11.40 10.31 -3.70
N THR A 173 10.83 9.77 -4.78
CA THR A 173 11.26 10.02 -6.15
C THR A 173 10.09 10.64 -6.91
N GLU A 174 10.32 11.80 -7.52
CA GLU A 174 9.38 12.45 -8.41
C GLU A 174 9.14 11.59 -9.66
N ARG A 175 7.92 11.64 -10.20
CA ARG A 175 7.62 11.00 -11.47
C ARG A 175 6.54 11.72 -12.27
N LEU A 176 6.67 11.62 -13.58
CA LEU A 176 5.66 12.06 -14.53
C LEU A 176 4.65 10.93 -14.78
N THR A 177 3.37 11.26 -14.76
CA THR A 177 2.28 10.40 -15.22
C THR A 177 1.27 11.24 -16.03
N PHE A 178 0.20 10.60 -16.51
CA PHE A 178 -0.80 11.24 -17.37
C PHE A 178 -2.20 10.81 -16.93
N ILE A 179 -3.21 11.56 -17.37
CA ILE A 179 -4.62 11.21 -17.22
C ILE A 179 -5.31 11.19 -18.58
N SER A 180 -6.35 10.35 -18.71
CA SER A 180 -7.14 10.22 -19.93
C SER A 180 -8.03 11.45 -20.16
N LYS A 181 -8.50 11.62 -21.40
CA LYS A 181 -9.48 12.66 -21.79
C LYS A 181 -10.77 12.57 -20.98
N GLU A 182 -11.19 11.35 -20.61
CA GLU A 182 -12.35 11.13 -19.74
C GLU A 182 -12.10 11.65 -18.32
N ALA A 183 -10.94 11.35 -17.76
CA ALA A 183 -10.53 11.86 -16.44
C ALA A 183 -10.38 13.39 -16.47
N LYS A 184 -9.76 13.96 -17.54
CA LYS A 184 -9.68 15.41 -17.76
C LYS A 184 -11.07 16.05 -17.74
N SER A 185 -11.99 15.58 -18.59
CA SER A 185 -13.35 16.14 -18.68
C SER A 185 -14.10 16.09 -17.36
N ASN A 186 -13.91 15.02 -16.56
CA ASN A 186 -14.52 14.92 -15.23
C ASN A 186 -13.84 15.85 -14.21
N LEU A 187 -12.52 16.02 -14.28
CA LEU A 187 -11.77 16.92 -13.41
C LEU A 187 -12.12 18.38 -13.67
N GLU A 188 -12.32 18.78 -14.94
CA GLU A 188 -12.76 20.12 -15.33
C GLU A 188 -14.16 20.46 -14.81
N LYS A 189 -15.06 19.48 -14.74
CA LYS A 189 -16.41 19.61 -14.17
C LYS A 189 -16.42 19.71 -12.65
N CYS A 190 -15.40 19.22 -11.98
CA CYS A 190 -15.27 19.39 -10.54
C CYS A 190 -14.99 20.85 -10.22
N LYS A 191 -15.84 21.42 -9.37
CA LYS A 191 -15.54 22.71 -8.75
C LYS A 191 -14.27 22.58 -7.92
N GLN A 192 -13.70 23.70 -7.56
CA GLN A 192 -12.53 23.85 -6.71
C GLN A 192 -12.48 22.83 -5.56
N GLU A 193 -11.28 22.44 -5.13
CA GLU A 193 -11.06 21.62 -3.94
C GLU A 193 -11.57 20.17 -4.02
N TYR A 194 -11.51 19.61 -5.17
CA TYR A 194 -11.70 18.22 -5.40
C TYR A 194 -10.83 17.39 -4.43
N PHE A 195 -11.45 16.66 -3.51
CA PHE A 195 -10.88 15.89 -2.40
C PHE A 195 -10.30 16.64 -1.19
N GLN A 196 -10.49 17.90 -1.00
CA GLN A 196 -10.00 18.59 0.20
C GLN A 196 -11.03 18.61 1.35
N PRO A 197 -10.57 18.46 2.57
CA PRO A 197 -9.42 17.71 3.08
C PRO A 197 -9.82 16.24 3.28
N LYS A 198 -9.36 15.34 2.42
CA LYS A 198 -9.75 13.92 2.50
C LYS A 198 -8.57 13.04 2.85
N THR A 199 -8.82 12.11 3.76
CA THR A 199 -7.86 11.10 4.19
C THR A 199 -8.05 9.82 3.37
N LEU A 200 -7.02 8.97 3.34
CA LEU A 200 -7.14 7.62 2.75
C LEU A 200 -8.30 6.84 3.38
N ASN A 201 -8.48 6.93 4.70
CA ASN A 201 -9.55 6.23 5.40
C ASN A 201 -10.93 6.65 4.89
N SER A 202 -11.15 7.95 4.60
CA SER A 202 -12.42 8.40 4.03
C SER A 202 -12.63 7.86 2.61
N ILE A 203 -11.58 7.81 1.79
CA ILE A 203 -11.66 7.22 0.44
C ILE A 203 -11.97 5.72 0.50
N GLU A 204 -11.30 4.99 1.38
CA GLU A 204 -11.55 3.56 1.57
C GLU A 204 -12.97 3.30 2.07
N TRP A 205 -13.49 4.15 2.98
CA TRP A 205 -14.87 4.06 3.47
C TRP A 205 -15.90 4.32 2.35
N TYR A 206 -15.71 5.39 1.54
CA TYR A 206 -16.59 5.67 0.38
C TYR A 206 -16.56 4.51 -0.62
N PHE A 207 -15.38 3.97 -0.91
CA PHE A 207 -15.24 2.85 -1.83
C PHE A 207 -15.87 1.57 -1.28
N TRP A 208 -15.71 1.32 0.03
CA TRP A 208 -16.37 0.21 0.70
C TRP A 208 -17.90 0.31 0.59
N LYS A 209 -18.47 1.49 0.86
CA LYS A 209 -19.91 1.74 0.73
C LYS A 209 -20.41 1.51 -0.69
N LEU A 210 -19.67 2.04 -1.68
CA LEU A 210 -19.99 1.87 -3.09
C LEU A 210 -20.01 0.38 -3.49
N ARG A 211 -18.95 -0.36 -3.15
CA ARG A 211 -18.86 -1.80 -3.41
C ARG A 211 -19.99 -2.59 -2.76
N LYS A 212 -20.29 -2.27 -1.50
CA LYS A 212 -21.39 -2.92 -0.78
C LYS A 212 -22.72 -2.72 -1.48
N ASN A 213 -23.00 -1.52 -1.95
CA ASN A 213 -24.24 -1.21 -2.66
C ASN A 213 -24.37 -1.94 -4.01
N LEU A 214 -23.24 -2.23 -4.66
CA LEU A 214 -23.19 -2.92 -5.95
C LEU A 214 -22.95 -4.44 -5.84
N GLY A 215 -22.84 -4.97 -4.63
CA GLY A 215 -22.60 -6.40 -4.40
C GLY A 215 -21.15 -6.85 -4.53
N TYR A 216 -20.18 -5.95 -4.77
CA TYR A 216 -18.76 -6.28 -4.89
C TYR A 216 -18.09 -6.47 -3.52
N ILE A 217 -18.58 -7.39 -2.72
CA ILE A 217 -18.12 -7.67 -1.34
C ILE A 217 -17.32 -8.96 -1.21
N GLU A 218 -17.06 -9.65 -2.31
CA GLU A 218 -16.30 -10.89 -2.30
C GLU A 218 -14.85 -10.65 -1.87
N LYS A 219 -14.34 -11.55 -1.04
CA LYS A 219 -12.94 -11.61 -0.63
C LYS A 219 -12.25 -12.78 -1.29
N TYR A 220 -10.93 -12.68 -1.41
CA TYR A 220 -10.14 -13.84 -1.77
C TYR A 220 -10.17 -14.86 -0.62
N GLU A 221 -10.12 -16.13 -0.98
CA GLU A 221 -10.05 -17.21 -0.02
C GLU A 221 -8.82 -17.04 0.88
N ASN A 222 -9.00 -17.28 2.17
CA ASN A 222 -7.95 -17.11 3.19
C ASN A 222 -7.30 -15.71 3.19
N SER A 223 -8.05 -14.67 2.86
CA SER A 223 -7.59 -13.28 2.83
C SER A 223 -8.61 -12.32 3.43
N ILE A 224 -8.13 -11.26 4.05
CA ILE A 224 -8.96 -10.11 4.46
C ILE A 224 -9.25 -9.17 3.28
N ASN A 225 -8.54 -9.33 2.16
CA ASN A 225 -8.62 -8.41 1.03
C ASN A 225 -9.81 -8.74 0.13
N TYR A 226 -10.56 -7.72 -0.21
CA TYR A 226 -11.61 -7.82 -1.22
C TYR A 226 -11.01 -8.01 -2.62
N LYS A 227 -11.70 -8.76 -3.48
CA LYS A 227 -11.31 -8.96 -4.88
C LYS A 227 -11.18 -7.62 -5.61
N ILE A 228 -12.13 -6.71 -5.39
CA ILE A 228 -12.09 -5.36 -5.93
C ILE A 228 -11.74 -4.38 -4.81
N ASN A 229 -10.67 -3.62 -4.97
CA ASN A 229 -10.21 -2.58 -4.06
C ASN A 229 -9.59 -1.42 -4.86
N ILE A 230 -9.30 -0.30 -4.21
CA ILE A 230 -8.75 0.89 -4.91
C ILE A 230 -7.42 0.57 -5.61
N HIS A 231 -6.61 -0.33 -5.06
CA HIS A 231 -5.35 -0.72 -5.69
C HIS A 231 -5.55 -1.53 -6.99
N SER A 232 -6.74 -2.14 -7.18
CA SER A 232 -7.09 -2.88 -8.40
C SER A 232 -7.10 -1.98 -9.64
N PHE A 233 -7.44 -0.70 -9.50
CA PHE A 233 -7.38 0.29 -10.59
C PHE A 233 -5.94 0.47 -11.09
N ARG A 234 -5.00 0.62 -10.19
CA ARG A 234 -3.57 0.72 -10.54
C ARG A 234 -3.05 -0.56 -11.18
N ALA A 235 -3.51 -1.73 -10.72
CA ALA A 235 -3.19 -3.01 -11.35
C ALA A 235 -3.76 -3.10 -12.77
N PHE A 236 -4.98 -2.61 -13.00
CA PHE A 236 -5.59 -2.50 -14.33
C PHE A 236 -4.72 -1.65 -15.26
N THR A 237 -4.40 -0.42 -14.86
CA THR A 237 -3.53 0.48 -15.66
C THR A 237 -2.20 -0.19 -15.99
N ARG A 238 -1.54 -0.80 -15.00
CA ARG A 238 -0.27 -1.52 -15.21
C ARG A 238 -0.41 -2.61 -16.25
N THR A 239 -1.50 -3.39 -16.15
CA THR A 239 -1.75 -4.50 -17.08
C THR A 239 -1.96 -3.98 -18.51
N GLN A 240 -2.74 -2.92 -18.69
CA GLN A 240 -2.95 -2.33 -20.02
C GLN A 240 -1.68 -1.69 -20.56
N ALA A 241 -0.93 -0.96 -19.74
CA ALA A 241 0.34 -0.34 -20.12
C ALA A 241 1.40 -1.40 -20.47
N GLY A 242 1.48 -2.49 -19.72
CA GLY A 242 2.40 -3.60 -19.99
C GLY A 242 2.16 -4.30 -21.33
N LYS A 243 0.93 -4.29 -21.84
CA LYS A 243 0.60 -4.77 -23.20
C LYS A 243 1.13 -3.85 -24.31
N ILE A 244 1.51 -2.62 -23.98
CA ILE A 244 2.13 -1.67 -24.90
C ILE A 244 3.65 -1.77 -24.80
N ASN A 245 4.17 -1.57 -23.59
CA ASN A 245 5.59 -1.64 -23.26
C ASN A 245 5.79 -1.82 -21.76
N GLN A 246 6.60 -2.78 -21.34
CA GLN A 246 6.84 -3.11 -19.93
C GLN A 246 7.60 -1.98 -19.21
N ASP A 247 8.62 -1.41 -19.85
CA ASP A 247 9.45 -0.36 -19.24
C ASP A 247 8.64 0.91 -19.05
N PHE A 248 7.78 1.24 -20.02
CA PHE A 248 6.81 2.33 -19.88
C PHE A 248 5.84 2.08 -18.72
N ALA A 249 5.30 0.87 -18.58
CA ALA A 249 4.40 0.53 -17.47
C ALA A 249 5.09 0.73 -16.11
N GLU A 250 6.33 0.29 -15.96
CA GLU A 250 7.10 0.46 -14.72
C GLU A 250 7.43 1.95 -14.48
N ALA A 251 7.80 2.70 -15.53
CA ALA A 251 8.07 4.14 -15.45
C ALA A 251 6.80 4.93 -15.05
N LEU A 252 5.65 4.62 -15.67
CA LEU A 252 4.36 5.25 -15.39
C LEU A 252 3.96 5.06 -13.92
N LEU A 253 4.16 3.86 -13.38
CA LEU A 253 3.82 3.55 -12.01
C LEU A 253 4.91 3.96 -10.99
N GLY A 254 6.10 4.32 -11.44
CA GLY A 254 7.22 4.63 -10.55
C GLY A 254 7.71 3.41 -9.78
N HIS A 255 7.71 2.25 -10.43
CA HIS A 255 8.38 1.07 -9.92
C HIS A 255 9.86 1.14 -10.28
N GLU A 256 10.72 1.02 -9.28
CA GLU A 256 12.16 0.89 -9.49
C GLU A 256 12.50 -0.60 -9.57
N GLY A 257 12.57 -1.11 -10.79
CA GLY A 257 13.15 -2.40 -11.07
C GLY A 257 14.66 -2.26 -11.35
N TYR A 258 15.38 -3.38 -11.39
CA TYR A 258 16.79 -3.45 -11.78
C TYR A 258 17.07 -2.72 -13.12
N LEU A 259 16.13 -2.76 -14.04
CA LEU A 259 16.25 -2.20 -15.38
C LEU A 259 16.16 -0.65 -15.42
N ARG A 260 15.62 0.03 -14.40
CA ARG A 260 15.49 1.50 -14.40
C ARG A 260 16.84 2.24 -14.45
N GLN A 261 17.90 1.60 -14.02
CA GLN A 261 19.25 2.17 -14.16
C GLN A 261 19.70 2.24 -15.62
N TYR A 262 19.14 1.39 -16.49
CA TYR A 262 19.55 1.24 -17.88
C TYR A 262 18.51 1.76 -18.87
N VAL A 263 17.23 1.75 -18.54
CA VAL A 263 16.16 2.22 -19.42
C VAL A 263 15.58 3.54 -18.90
N ARG A 264 15.86 4.63 -19.61
CA ARG A 264 15.35 5.97 -19.31
C ARG A 264 14.51 6.45 -20.48
N LEU A 265 13.20 6.34 -20.34
CA LEU A 265 12.28 6.93 -21.30
C LEU A 265 12.26 8.45 -21.10
N ASP A 266 12.42 9.22 -22.17
CA ASP A 266 12.24 10.66 -22.14
C ASP A 266 10.77 11.06 -22.05
N LYS A 267 10.48 12.38 -21.96
CA LYS A 267 9.11 12.89 -21.83
C LYS A 267 8.29 12.59 -23.09
N GLN A 268 8.88 12.72 -24.27
CA GLN A 268 8.18 12.51 -25.54
C GLN A 268 7.83 11.03 -25.74
N GLU A 269 8.76 10.13 -25.48
CA GLU A 269 8.52 8.69 -25.52
C GLU A 269 7.37 8.27 -24.58
N LYS A 270 7.33 8.83 -23.37
CA LYS A 270 6.22 8.58 -22.43
C LYS A 270 4.89 9.07 -22.94
N ILE A 271 4.85 10.25 -23.60
CA ILE A 271 3.66 10.79 -24.24
C ILE A 271 3.20 9.85 -25.37
N ASP A 272 4.10 9.41 -26.22
CA ASP A 272 3.79 8.56 -27.37
C ASP A 272 3.26 7.18 -26.91
N TYR A 273 3.85 6.59 -25.88
CA TYR A 273 3.33 5.37 -25.29
C TYR A 273 1.97 5.58 -24.62
N TYR A 274 1.78 6.71 -23.92
CA TYR A 274 0.49 6.97 -23.29
C TYR A 274 -0.64 7.21 -24.32
N LYS A 275 -0.37 7.86 -25.44
CA LYS A 275 -1.32 7.99 -26.55
C LYS A 275 -1.76 6.62 -27.11
N LYS A 276 -0.88 5.63 -27.12
CA LYS A 276 -1.22 4.24 -27.50
C LYS A 276 -1.99 3.52 -26.37
N LEU A 277 -1.78 3.91 -25.13
CA LEU A 277 -2.44 3.32 -23.96
C LEU A 277 -3.86 3.86 -23.77
N GLU A 278 -4.07 5.16 -23.97
CA GLU A 278 -5.33 5.85 -23.66
C GLU A 278 -6.59 5.16 -24.25
N PRO A 279 -6.61 4.70 -25.52
CA PRO A 279 -7.76 3.95 -26.05
C PRO A 279 -8.07 2.65 -25.31
N LYS A 280 -7.04 2.03 -24.70
CA LYS A 280 -7.21 0.79 -23.91
C LYS A 280 -7.74 1.07 -22.51
N LEU A 281 -7.60 2.29 -22.01
CA LEU A 281 -8.13 2.76 -20.73
C LEU A 281 -9.54 3.32 -20.83
N ARG A 282 -10.03 3.64 -22.02
CA ARG A 282 -11.33 4.27 -22.24
C ARG A 282 -12.47 3.44 -21.63
N ILE A 283 -13.31 4.09 -20.82
CA ILE A 283 -14.40 3.50 -20.04
C ILE A 283 -15.77 3.86 -20.63
N PHE A 284 -15.95 5.08 -21.14
CA PHE A 284 -17.19 5.60 -21.72
C PHE A 284 -17.07 5.87 -23.21
#